data_081400fe6f03b533138813478928546b
#
_entry.id   081400fe6f03b533138813478928546b
#
_cell.length_a   1.000
_cell.length_b   1.000
_cell.length_c   1.000
_cell.angle_alpha   90.00
_cell.angle_beta   90.00
_cell.angle_gamma   90.00
#
_symmetry.space_group_name_H-M   'P 1'
#
loop_
_entity.id
_entity.type
_entity.pdbx_description
1 polymer ?
#
loop_
_entity_poly.entity_id
_entity_poly.type
_entity_poly.pdbx_seq_one_letter_code
_entity_poly.pdbx_strand_id
1 'polypeptide(L)'
;MLYAFKTWLERKGYGAGTITSRCSNCERVESELGINLDDEFKVDEMRRLLSLFEYSKDDARRGLNPRHGMYIDGNVYNGTATLRSALNLYYQFKMQPEINPKTRMVAPHANHRVHKTLDGHSVCERAAQILNIDFARLIAATALWAPASEHEALNGGAAKKCRRAQTTKGERPKEVIDGIYLDNNTIPNSQMKRVLKKHYGISPVQNYETCHVWPMTCYDVRYHTCFANLVLLPREIAALSDHSERIRKVLQYRAFEVFGWYPEEEAEPVKPDNYPTEWLTLEN
;
A
#
# COMPACT_ATOMS: atom_id res chain seq x y z
N MET A 1 -23.11 -26.52 -2.04
CA MET A 1 -22.49 -25.38 -2.69
C MET A 1 -21.54 -24.61 -1.77
N LEU A 2 -21.97 -23.98 -0.72
CA LEU A 2 -21.11 -23.19 0.20
C LEU A 2 -20.05 -23.99 0.96
N TYR A 3 -20.17 -25.32 1.04
CA TYR A 3 -19.11 -26.15 1.62
C TYR A 3 -17.79 -26.05 0.83
N ALA A 4 -17.85 -26.08 -0.49
CA ALA A 4 -16.65 -25.93 -1.32
C ALA A 4 -16.03 -24.52 -1.21
N PHE A 5 -16.87 -23.48 -1.14
CA PHE A 5 -16.44 -22.10 -0.91
C PHE A 5 -15.81 -21.93 0.48
N LYS A 6 -16.44 -22.52 1.54
CA LYS A 6 -15.87 -22.55 2.89
C LYS A 6 -14.49 -23.19 2.90
N THR A 7 -14.35 -24.38 2.32
CA THR A 7 -13.06 -25.07 2.22
C THR A 7 -12.03 -24.26 1.45
N TRP A 8 -12.46 -23.54 0.41
CA TRP A 8 -11.58 -22.65 -0.33
C TRP A 8 -11.10 -21.46 0.53
N LEU A 9 -11.97 -20.83 1.32
CA LEU A 9 -11.59 -19.77 2.26
C LEU A 9 -10.61 -20.28 3.33
N GLU A 10 -10.83 -21.49 3.86
CA GLU A 10 -9.89 -22.15 4.80
C GLU A 10 -8.50 -22.34 4.18
N ARG A 11 -8.45 -22.83 2.94
CA ARG A 11 -7.20 -22.99 2.18
C ARG A 11 -6.49 -21.66 1.90
N LYS A 12 -7.24 -20.57 1.79
CA LYS A 12 -6.71 -19.21 1.64
C LYS A 12 -6.21 -18.60 2.94
N GLY A 13 -6.39 -19.28 4.08
CA GLY A 13 -5.91 -18.85 5.38
C GLY A 13 -6.80 -17.80 6.07
N TYR A 14 -8.06 -17.66 5.66
CA TYR A 14 -9.00 -16.79 6.37
C TYR A 14 -9.32 -17.34 7.77
N GLY A 15 -9.42 -16.45 8.77
CA GLY A 15 -9.82 -16.81 10.13
C GLY A 15 -11.27 -17.28 10.21
N ALA A 16 -11.59 -18.17 11.17
CA ALA A 16 -12.89 -18.80 11.31
C ALA A 16 -14.09 -17.82 11.33
N GLY A 17 -13.97 -16.71 12.05
CA GLY A 17 -15.02 -15.66 12.09
C GLY A 17 -15.27 -15.02 10.72
N THR A 18 -14.20 -14.78 9.95
CA THR A 18 -14.31 -14.25 8.58
C THR A 18 -15.00 -15.27 7.66
N ILE A 19 -14.60 -16.54 7.74
CA ILE A 19 -15.19 -17.62 6.93
C ILE A 19 -16.68 -17.73 7.18
N THR A 20 -17.08 -17.81 8.45
CA THR A 20 -18.49 -17.86 8.84
C THR A 20 -19.27 -16.65 8.30
N SER A 21 -18.74 -15.44 8.50
CA SER A 21 -19.36 -14.21 8.00
C SER A 21 -19.52 -14.20 6.49
N ARG A 22 -18.50 -14.63 5.72
CA ARG A 22 -18.55 -14.64 4.25
C ARG A 22 -19.55 -15.66 3.71
N CYS A 23 -19.58 -16.87 4.30
CA CYS A 23 -20.58 -17.88 3.93
C CYS A 23 -22.01 -17.40 4.24
N SER A 24 -22.27 -16.91 5.46
CA SER A 24 -23.59 -16.40 5.83
C SER A 24 -24.04 -15.21 4.96
N ASN A 25 -23.13 -14.34 4.56
CA ASN A 25 -23.48 -13.23 3.67
C ASN A 25 -23.84 -13.71 2.25
N CYS A 26 -23.17 -14.75 1.72
CA CYS A 26 -23.55 -15.37 0.45
C CYS A 26 -24.91 -16.06 0.54
N GLU A 27 -25.16 -16.85 1.62
CA GLU A 27 -26.47 -17.48 1.90
C GLU A 27 -27.58 -16.45 1.98
N ARG A 28 -27.32 -15.35 2.67
CA ARG A 28 -28.27 -14.25 2.81
C ARG A 28 -28.63 -13.64 1.46
N VAL A 29 -27.64 -13.39 0.60
CA VAL A 29 -27.87 -12.84 -0.75
C VAL A 29 -28.71 -13.81 -1.59
N GLU A 30 -28.38 -15.12 -1.58
CA GLU A 30 -29.17 -16.14 -2.29
C GLU A 30 -30.62 -16.16 -1.79
N SER A 31 -30.81 -16.15 -0.46
CA SER A 31 -32.14 -16.24 0.15
C SER A 31 -32.99 -14.99 -0.08
N GLU A 32 -32.43 -13.79 0.13
CA GLU A 32 -33.19 -12.54 0.04
C GLU A 32 -33.48 -12.12 -1.41
N LEU A 33 -32.61 -12.45 -2.36
CA LEU A 33 -32.82 -12.15 -3.78
C LEU A 33 -33.47 -13.32 -4.55
N GLY A 34 -33.64 -14.47 -3.93
CA GLY A 34 -34.20 -15.66 -4.60
C GLY A 34 -33.37 -16.18 -5.74
N ILE A 35 -32.03 -16.09 -5.63
CA ILE A 35 -31.07 -16.46 -6.69
C ILE A 35 -30.17 -17.60 -6.24
N ASN A 36 -29.46 -18.19 -7.20
CA ASN A 36 -28.36 -19.12 -6.94
C ASN A 36 -27.05 -18.54 -7.49
N LEU A 37 -26.03 -18.40 -6.63
CA LEU A 37 -24.77 -17.77 -7.04
C LEU A 37 -24.01 -18.54 -8.11
N ASP A 38 -24.14 -19.87 -8.14
CA ASP A 38 -23.53 -20.68 -9.22
C ASP A 38 -24.20 -20.42 -10.58
N ASP A 39 -25.49 -20.20 -10.58
CA ASP A 39 -26.23 -19.92 -11.81
C ASP A 39 -25.99 -18.49 -12.28
N GLU A 40 -25.95 -17.51 -11.38
CA GLU A 40 -25.53 -16.13 -11.69
C GLU A 40 -24.10 -16.09 -12.27
N PHE A 41 -23.19 -16.94 -11.76
CA PHE A 41 -21.84 -17.03 -12.30
C PHE A 41 -21.82 -17.62 -13.73
N LYS A 42 -22.65 -18.64 -14.02
CA LYS A 42 -22.74 -19.24 -15.36
C LYS A 42 -23.33 -18.28 -16.39
N VAL A 43 -24.26 -17.41 -15.99
CA VAL A 43 -24.97 -16.49 -16.89
C VAL A 43 -24.05 -15.37 -17.37
N ASP A 44 -23.39 -14.66 -16.46
CA ASP A 44 -22.60 -13.47 -16.81
C ASP A 44 -21.38 -13.24 -15.92
N GLU A 45 -20.87 -14.30 -15.28
CA GLU A 45 -19.79 -14.21 -14.30
C GLU A 45 -20.14 -13.29 -13.12
N MET A 46 -21.39 -13.28 -12.68
CA MET A 46 -21.92 -12.44 -11.60
C MET A 46 -21.82 -10.92 -11.86
N ARG A 47 -21.56 -10.46 -13.07
CA ARG A 47 -21.36 -9.02 -13.36
C ARG A 47 -22.59 -8.21 -13.03
N ARG A 48 -23.77 -8.69 -13.45
CA ARG A 48 -25.05 -8.03 -13.13
C ARG A 48 -25.28 -8.02 -11.61
N LEU A 49 -25.10 -9.14 -10.94
CA LEU A 49 -25.28 -9.23 -9.50
C LEU A 49 -24.35 -8.27 -8.75
N LEU A 50 -23.05 -8.28 -9.05
CA LEU A 50 -22.07 -7.39 -8.42
C LEU A 50 -22.38 -5.91 -8.63
N SER A 51 -22.94 -5.54 -9.78
CA SER A 51 -23.37 -4.16 -10.07
C SER A 51 -24.50 -3.67 -9.17
N LEU A 52 -25.37 -4.56 -8.69
CA LEU A 52 -26.45 -4.22 -7.74
C LEU A 52 -25.91 -3.80 -6.37
N PHE A 53 -24.71 -4.30 -6.01
CA PHE A 53 -24.03 -3.98 -4.75
C PHE A 53 -23.01 -2.82 -4.89
N GLU A 54 -23.05 -2.09 -5.99
CA GLU A 54 -22.31 -0.83 -6.13
C GLU A 54 -23.07 0.28 -5.40
N TYR A 55 -22.51 0.69 -4.27
CA TYR A 55 -23.08 1.73 -3.43
C TYR A 55 -21.94 2.53 -2.79
N SER A 56 -21.87 3.78 -3.15
CA SER A 56 -20.76 4.67 -2.73
C SER A 56 -21.08 5.40 -1.42
N LYS A 57 -20.07 6.00 -0.80
CA LYS A 57 -20.28 6.91 0.33
C LYS A 57 -21.10 8.14 -0.06
N ASP A 58 -20.98 8.58 -1.30
CA ASP A 58 -21.74 9.74 -1.80
C ASP A 58 -23.21 9.39 -2.02
N ASP A 59 -23.51 8.17 -2.47
CA ASP A 59 -24.89 7.67 -2.53
C ASP A 59 -25.52 7.64 -1.12
N ALA A 60 -24.76 7.14 -0.14
CA ALA A 60 -25.20 7.12 1.26
C ALA A 60 -25.44 8.53 1.82
N ARG A 61 -24.56 9.50 1.54
CA ARG A 61 -24.73 10.91 1.96
C ARG A 61 -25.94 11.56 1.31
N ARG A 62 -26.26 11.17 0.09
CA ARG A 62 -27.42 11.65 -0.67
C ARG A 62 -28.73 10.94 -0.29
N GLY A 63 -28.67 9.97 0.65
CA GLY A 63 -29.84 9.21 1.09
C GLY A 63 -30.41 8.28 0.00
N LEU A 64 -29.61 7.89 -0.99
CA LEU A 64 -30.05 6.96 -2.03
C LEU A 64 -30.12 5.53 -1.47
N ASN A 65 -31.06 4.75 -1.94
CA ASN A 65 -31.16 3.34 -1.58
C ASN A 65 -30.22 2.47 -2.45
N PRO A 66 -29.59 1.42 -1.87
CA PRO A 66 -28.85 0.46 -2.65
C PRO A 66 -29.70 -0.25 -3.70
N ARG A 67 -29.15 -0.51 -4.88
CA ARG A 67 -29.87 -1.14 -6.00
C ARG A 67 -30.29 -2.60 -5.73
N HIS A 68 -29.63 -3.29 -4.79
CA HIS A 68 -29.94 -4.68 -4.44
C HIS A 68 -31.29 -4.82 -3.68
N GLY A 69 -31.83 -3.74 -3.11
CA GLY A 69 -33.12 -3.72 -2.44
C GLY A 69 -33.20 -4.51 -1.13
N MET A 70 -32.12 -5.15 -0.67
CA MET A 70 -32.09 -5.90 0.58
C MET A 70 -32.12 -4.95 1.77
N TYR A 71 -32.83 -5.35 2.84
CA TYR A 71 -32.84 -4.60 4.09
C TYR A 71 -31.48 -4.71 4.79
N ILE A 72 -30.89 -3.60 5.16
CA ILE A 72 -29.65 -3.54 5.94
C ILE A 72 -29.97 -2.88 7.28
N ASP A 73 -29.76 -3.63 8.36
CA ASP A 73 -29.84 -3.09 9.70
C ASP A 73 -28.60 -2.23 10.02
N GLY A 74 -28.82 -1.02 10.54
CA GLY A 74 -27.76 -0.08 10.88
C GLY A 74 -27.17 0.68 9.69
N ASN A 75 -25.85 0.68 9.53
CA ASN A 75 -25.18 1.46 8.49
C ASN A 75 -25.27 0.79 7.12
N VAL A 76 -26.13 1.33 6.25
CA VAL A 76 -26.43 0.81 4.90
C VAL A 76 -25.18 0.71 4.03
N TYR A 77 -24.28 1.71 4.06
CA TYR A 77 -23.04 1.69 3.29
C TYR A 77 -22.14 0.52 3.72
N ASN A 78 -21.90 0.38 5.02
CA ASN A 78 -21.03 -0.69 5.54
C ASN A 78 -21.64 -2.08 5.32
N GLY A 79 -22.95 -2.22 5.50
CA GLY A 79 -23.66 -3.48 5.26
C GLY A 79 -23.56 -3.90 3.79
N THR A 80 -23.86 -2.99 2.85
CA THR A 80 -23.74 -3.24 1.41
C THR A 80 -22.29 -3.60 1.02
N ALA A 81 -21.30 -2.87 1.54
CA ALA A 81 -19.87 -3.16 1.29
C ALA A 81 -19.46 -4.55 1.82
N THR A 82 -20.04 -4.99 2.95
CA THR A 82 -19.78 -6.30 3.54
C THR A 82 -20.35 -7.42 2.67
N LEU A 83 -21.58 -7.28 2.17
CA LEU A 83 -22.19 -8.21 1.23
C LEU A 83 -21.40 -8.27 -0.08
N ARG A 84 -21.06 -7.12 -0.67
CA ARG A 84 -20.24 -7.04 -1.88
C ARG A 84 -18.88 -7.74 -1.71
N SER A 85 -18.26 -7.58 -0.53
CA SER A 85 -16.98 -8.25 -0.23
C SER A 85 -17.13 -9.79 -0.22
N ALA A 86 -18.24 -10.32 0.30
CA ALA A 86 -18.52 -11.76 0.28
C ALA A 86 -18.73 -12.27 -1.16
N LEU A 87 -19.51 -11.55 -1.97
CA LEU A 87 -19.75 -11.87 -3.37
C LEU A 87 -18.48 -11.83 -4.22
N ASN A 88 -17.60 -10.85 -3.99
CA ASN A 88 -16.31 -10.77 -4.67
C ASN A 88 -15.41 -11.97 -4.33
N LEU A 89 -15.40 -12.44 -3.08
CA LEU A 89 -14.67 -13.64 -2.72
C LEU A 89 -15.28 -14.90 -3.34
N TYR A 90 -16.61 -14.97 -3.45
CA TYR A 90 -17.27 -16.07 -4.14
C TYR A 90 -16.96 -16.07 -5.65
N TYR A 91 -16.97 -14.91 -6.28
CA TYR A 91 -16.51 -14.74 -7.67
C TYR A 91 -15.08 -15.25 -7.87
N GLN A 92 -14.15 -14.83 -6.99
CA GLN A 92 -12.76 -15.31 -7.05
C GLN A 92 -12.65 -16.84 -6.86
N PHE A 93 -13.48 -17.43 -6.01
CA PHE A 93 -13.57 -18.87 -5.84
C PHE A 93 -13.99 -19.55 -7.15
N LYS A 94 -14.99 -19.02 -7.84
CA LYS A 94 -15.52 -19.58 -9.10
C LYS A 94 -14.58 -19.38 -10.29
N MET A 95 -13.80 -18.30 -10.32
CA MET A 95 -12.82 -18.02 -11.37
C MET A 95 -11.59 -18.93 -11.31
N GLN A 96 -11.41 -19.73 -10.26
CA GLN A 96 -10.31 -20.69 -10.23
C GLN A 96 -10.62 -21.89 -11.15
N PRO A 97 -9.70 -22.29 -12.05
CA PRO A 97 -9.92 -23.47 -12.86
C PRO A 97 -10.11 -24.70 -11.96
N GLU A 98 -11.20 -25.44 -12.17
CA GLU A 98 -11.43 -26.73 -11.51
C GLU A 98 -10.22 -27.63 -11.75
N ILE A 99 -9.50 -27.97 -10.70
CA ILE A 99 -8.50 -29.01 -10.76
C ILE A 99 -9.27 -30.33 -10.80
N ASN A 100 -9.58 -30.77 -12.02
CA ASN A 100 -10.17 -32.09 -12.26
C ASN A 100 -9.13 -33.17 -11.89
N PRO A 101 -9.39 -34.03 -10.89
CA PRO A 101 -8.38 -34.98 -10.40
C PRO A 101 -8.05 -36.11 -11.39
N LYS A 102 -8.61 -36.14 -12.59
CA LYS A 102 -8.48 -37.26 -13.55
C LYS A 102 -7.62 -36.99 -14.79
N THR A 103 -6.99 -35.83 -14.94
CA THR A 103 -6.09 -35.61 -16.09
C THR A 103 -4.65 -35.44 -15.61
N ARG A 104 -4.00 -36.58 -15.35
CA ARG A 104 -2.56 -36.67 -15.14
C ARG A 104 -1.86 -36.61 -16.51
N MET A 105 -1.69 -35.42 -17.06
CA MET A 105 -0.70 -35.22 -18.12
C MET A 105 0.59 -34.71 -17.49
N VAL A 106 1.63 -35.53 -17.64
CA VAL A 106 3.00 -35.22 -17.27
C VAL A 106 3.49 -34.08 -18.12
N ALA A 107 3.61 -32.88 -17.55
CA ALA A 107 4.34 -31.78 -18.12
C ALA A 107 5.70 -31.66 -17.43
N PRO A 108 6.77 -31.24 -18.15
CA PRO A 108 8.14 -31.31 -17.62
C PRO A 108 8.31 -30.38 -16.43
N HIS A 109 9.11 -30.87 -15.49
CA HIS A 109 9.41 -30.28 -14.20
C HIS A 109 9.75 -28.79 -14.25
N ALA A 110 8.82 -27.96 -13.80
CA ALA A 110 9.14 -26.71 -13.15
C ALA A 110 8.51 -26.77 -11.76
N ASN A 111 9.34 -27.03 -10.76
CA ASN A 111 8.96 -26.96 -9.35
C ASN A 111 8.61 -25.51 -8.98
N HIS A 112 7.44 -25.03 -9.36
CA HIS A 112 6.86 -23.83 -8.78
C HIS A 112 6.01 -24.26 -7.59
N ARG A 113 6.60 -24.26 -6.39
CA ARG A 113 5.83 -24.15 -5.17
C ARG A 113 4.99 -22.88 -5.28
N VAL A 114 3.69 -23.04 -5.50
CA VAL A 114 2.74 -21.94 -5.36
C VAL A 114 2.83 -21.49 -3.90
N HIS A 115 3.45 -20.34 -3.66
CA HIS A 115 3.48 -19.75 -2.35
C HIS A 115 2.03 -19.51 -1.91
N LYS A 116 1.69 -19.91 -0.67
CA LYS A 116 0.35 -19.82 -0.08
C LYS A 116 -0.16 -18.37 0.07
N THR A 117 0.70 -17.38 -0.13
CA THR A 117 0.39 -15.95 -0.06
C THR A 117 0.85 -15.27 -1.34
N LEU A 118 -0.06 -14.50 -1.96
CA LEU A 118 0.29 -13.62 -3.06
C LEU A 118 0.65 -12.26 -2.48
N ASP A 119 1.93 -11.92 -2.52
CA ASP A 119 2.41 -10.60 -2.14
C ASP A 119 2.45 -9.68 -3.36
N GLY A 120 1.68 -8.57 -3.29
CA GLY A 120 1.56 -7.62 -4.39
C GLY A 120 2.90 -6.97 -4.78
N HIS A 121 3.81 -6.79 -3.82
CA HIS A 121 5.14 -6.28 -4.07
C HIS A 121 5.96 -7.24 -4.95
N SER A 122 6.02 -8.51 -4.57
CA SER A 122 6.68 -9.56 -5.36
C SER A 122 6.08 -9.72 -6.77
N VAL A 123 4.77 -9.52 -6.92
CA VAL A 123 4.11 -9.52 -8.23
C VAL A 123 4.57 -8.34 -9.08
N CYS A 124 4.63 -7.13 -8.50
CA CYS A 124 5.11 -5.94 -9.19
C CYS A 124 6.57 -6.06 -9.59
N GLU A 125 7.45 -6.59 -8.73
CA GLU A 125 8.85 -6.83 -9.08
C GLU A 125 9.01 -7.82 -10.23
N ARG A 126 8.24 -8.91 -10.23
CA ARG A 126 8.23 -9.88 -11.34
C ARG A 126 7.72 -9.26 -12.63
N ALA A 127 6.63 -8.50 -12.56
CA ALA A 127 6.10 -7.79 -13.73
C ALA A 127 7.11 -6.79 -14.29
N ALA A 128 7.81 -6.05 -13.43
CA ALA A 128 8.87 -5.14 -13.84
C ALA A 128 10.02 -5.87 -14.55
N GLN A 129 10.45 -7.03 -14.07
CA GLN A 129 11.45 -7.86 -14.73
C GLN A 129 10.98 -8.33 -16.13
N ILE A 130 9.74 -8.81 -16.24
CA ILE A 130 9.15 -9.26 -17.52
C ILE A 130 9.06 -8.11 -18.52
N LEU A 131 8.67 -6.91 -18.05
CA LEU A 131 8.50 -5.72 -18.89
C LEU A 131 9.80 -4.92 -19.05
N ASN A 132 10.92 -5.40 -18.48
CA ASN A 132 12.21 -4.73 -18.46
C ASN A 132 12.14 -3.31 -17.86
N ILE A 133 11.35 -3.14 -16.78
CA ILE A 133 11.25 -1.90 -16.03
C ILE A 133 12.25 -1.93 -14.88
N ASP A 134 13.18 -0.98 -14.85
CA ASP A 134 14.08 -0.82 -13.71
C ASP A 134 13.54 0.22 -12.72
N PHE A 135 12.98 -0.27 -11.61
CA PHE A 135 12.45 0.59 -10.54
C PHE A 135 13.51 1.48 -9.90
N ALA A 136 14.77 1.06 -9.82
CA ALA A 136 15.84 1.91 -9.28
C ALA A 136 16.08 3.13 -10.18
N ARG A 137 16.10 2.94 -11.50
CA ARG A 137 16.20 4.04 -12.47
C ARG A 137 14.95 4.93 -12.46
N LEU A 138 13.76 4.36 -12.31
CA LEU A 138 12.51 5.12 -12.18
C LEU A 138 12.53 6.01 -10.92
N ILE A 139 12.97 5.47 -9.79
CA ILE A 139 13.15 6.23 -8.54
C ILE A 139 14.16 7.36 -8.76
N ALA A 140 15.34 7.06 -9.35
CA ALA A 140 16.36 8.07 -9.60
C ALA A 140 15.88 9.22 -10.50
N ALA A 141 15.08 8.89 -11.51
CA ALA A 141 14.53 9.87 -12.45
C ALA A 141 13.37 10.72 -11.88
N THR A 142 12.83 10.38 -10.72
CA THR A 142 11.62 11.02 -10.18
C THR A 142 11.73 11.49 -8.73
N ALA A 143 12.73 11.01 -7.98
CA ALA A 143 12.94 11.38 -6.58
C ALA A 143 13.40 12.83 -6.42
N LEU A 144 12.76 13.58 -5.51
CA LEU A 144 13.13 14.94 -5.18
C LEU A 144 13.77 14.97 -3.79
N TRP A 145 14.95 15.54 -3.72
CA TRP A 145 15.74 15.66 -2.49
C TRP A 145 15.84 17.13 -2.06
N ALA A 146 16.01 17.36 -0.75
CA ALA A 146 16.43 18.65 -0.26
C ALA A 146 17.88 18.92 -0.69
N PRO A 147 18.30 20.18 -0.90
CA PRO A 147 19.72 20.50 -1.08
C PRO A 147 20.54 20.13 0.15
N ALA A 148 21.79 19.69 -0.04
CA ALA A 148 22.70 19.35 1.06
C ALA A 148 22.87 20.52 2.05
N SER A 149 22.87 21.76 1.56
CA SER A 149 22.97 22.96 2.38
C SER A 149 21.87 23.12 3.45
N GLU A 150 20.66 22.61 3.22
CA GLU A 150 19.60 22.63 4.23
C GLU A 150 19.86 21.63 5.36
N HIS A 151 20.49 20.51 5.06
CA HIS A 151 20.93 19.53 6.06
C HIS A 151 22.11 20.05 6.87
N GLU A 152 23.11 20.61 6.19
CA GLU A 152 24.31 21.22 6.80
C GLU A 152 23.94 22.37 7.73
N ALA A 153 23.01 23.24 7.34
CA ALA A 153 22.52 24.35 8.15
C ALA A 153 21.89 23.91 9.47
N LEU A 154 21.49 22.64 9.59
CA LEU A 154 20.95 22.03 10.81
C LEU A 154 22.00 21.15 11.54
N ASN A 155 23.26 21.22 11.13
CA ASN A 155 24.35 20.34 11.66
C ASN A 155 23.97 18.85 11.61
N GLY A 156 23.31 18.42 10.54
CA GLY A 156 22.87 17.04 10.38
C GLY A 156 21.61 16.65 11.18
N GLY A 157 21.04 17.58 11.94
CA GLY A 157 19.93 17.30 12.85
C GLY A 157 18.54 17.45 12.23
N ALA A 158 17.52 17.23 13.05
CA ALA A 158 16.13 17.38 12.70
C ALA A 158 15.71 18.85 12.56
N ALA A 159 14.93 19.18 11.54
CA ALA A 159 14.41 20.54 11.33
C ALA A 159 13.38 20.98 12.39
N LYS A 160 12.75 20.03 13.06
CA LYS A 160 11.80 20.25 14.16
C LYS A 160 11.85 19.13 15.19
N LYS A 161 11.65 19.49 16.46
CA LYS A 161 11.51 18.54 17.58
C LYS A 161 10.14 17.87 17.53
N CYS A 162 9.97 16.91 16.63
CA CYS A 162 8.74 16.13 16.45
C CYS A 162 9.06 14.71 15.99
N ARG A 163 8.12 13.80 16.20
CA ARG A 163 8.15 12.43 15.68
C ARG A 163 6.75 11.95 15.31
N ARG A 164 6.67 10.84 14.59
CA ARG A 164 5.38 10.21 14.28
C ARG A 164 4.72 9.67 15.55
N ALA A 165 3.39 9.83 15.64
CA ALA A 165 2.60 9.22 16.68
C ALA A 165 2.54 7.69 16.50
N GLN A 166 2.67 6.95 17.61
CA GLN A 166 2.51 5.49 17.65
C GLN A 166 1.08 5.16 18.07
N THR A 167 0.17 5.03 17.12
CA THR A 167 -1.28 4.81 17.39
C THR A 167 -1.55 3.55 18.21
N THR A 168 -0.73 2.52 18.11
CA THR A 168 -0.82 1.28 18.91
C THR A 168 -0.54 1.50 20.40
N LYS A 169 0.12 2.60 20.77
CA LYS A 169 0.39 3.00 22.15
C LYS A 169 -0.57 4.09 22.66
N GLY A 170 -1.64 4.36 21.94
CA GLY A 170 -2.62 5.38 22.30
C GLY A 170 -2.17 6.82 22.07
N GLU A 171 -1.01 7.06 21.49
CA GLU A 171 -0.55 8.40 21.12
C GLU A 171 -1.38 8.98 19.98
N ARG A 172 -1.63 10.28 20.03
CA ARG A 172 -2.45 10.97 19.01
C ARG A 172 -1.63 12.03 18.30
N PRO A 173 -1.81 12.18 16.96
CA PRO A 173 -1.23 13.32 16.26
C PRO A 173 -1.70 14.65 16.87
N LYS A 174 -0.83 15.66 16.83
CA LYS A 174 -1.01 17.01 17.41
C LYS A 174 -0.92 17.10 18.93
N GLU A 175 -0.66 16.01 19.63
CA GLU A 175 -0.29 16.06 21.05
C GLU A 175 1.18 16.45 21.22
N VAL A 176 1.52 16.94 22.43
CA VAL A 176 2.90 17.18 22.85
C VAL A 176 3.14 16.31 24.07
N ILE A 177 4.11 15.39 23.97
CA ILE A 177 4.54 14.51 25.06
C ILE A 177 6.01 14.81 25.33
N ASP A 178 6.35 15.17 26.58
CA ASP A 178 7.71 15.52 27.00
C ASP A 178 8.37 16.60 26.12
N GLY A 179 7.59 17.57 25.67
CA GLY A 179 8.05 18.65 24.80
C GLY A 179 8.31 18.23 23.36
N ILE A 180 7.93 17.01 22.96
CA ILE A 180 8.03 16.49 21.61
C ILE A 180 6.64 16.55 20.96
N TYR A 181 6.54 17.21 19.81
CA TYR A 181 5.29 17.26 19.03
C TYR A 181 5.07 15.94 18.27
N LEU A 182 3.87 15.38 18.40
CA LEU A 182 3.47 14.18 17.68
C LEU A 182 2.83 14.55 16.33
N ASP A 183 3.31 13.94 15.27
CA ASP A 183 2.91 14.22 13.90
C ASP A 183 2.38 12.97 13.18
N ASN A 184 1.82 13.15 12.00
CA ASN A 184 1.38 12.10 11.07
C ASN A 184 1.99 12.26 9.68
N ASN A 185 3.25 12.65 9.57
CA ASN A 185 3.98 13.01 8.36
C ASN A 185 3.57 14.37 7.74
N THR A 186 2.78 15.19 8.42
CA THR A 186 2.43 16.52 7.92
C THR A 186 3.62 17.47 7.95
N ILE A 187 4.42 17.41 9.02
CA ILE A 187 5.59 18.28 9.20
C ILE A 187 6.70 17.93 8.20
N PRO A 188 7.19 16.69 8.07
CA PRO A 188 8.16 16.33 7.03
C PRO A 188 7.72 16.78 5.63
N ASN A 189 6.47 16.50 5.25
CA ASN A 189 5.92 16.89 3.95
C ASN A 189 5.94 18.42 3.74
N SER A 190 5.53 19.20 4.75
CA SER A 190 5.54 20.68 4.66
C SER A 190 6.95 21.25 4.60
N GLN A 191 7.91 20.65 5.33
CA GLN A 191 9.32 21.04 5.30
C GLN A 191 9.94 20.81 3.93
N MET A 192 9.78 19.61 3.36
CA MET A 192 10.28 19.29 2.03
C MET A 192 9.71 20.22 0.95
N LYS A 193 8.40 20.46 0.95
CA LYS A 193 7.75 21.37 0.01
C LYS A 193 8.25 22.82 0.16
N ARG A 194 8.47 23.26 1.40
CA ARG A 194 9.00 24.60 1.68
C ARG A 194 10.42 24.76 1.12
N VAL A 195 11.28 23.75 1.29
CA VAL A 195 12.66 23.77 0.81
C VAL A 195 12.69 23.77 -0.71
N LEU A 196 11.89 22.92 -1.38
CA LEU A 196 11.80 22.93 -2.85
C LEU A 196 11.33 24.27 -3.41
N LYS A 197 10.35 24.91 -2.76
CA LYS A 197 9.91 26.24 -3.13
C LYS A 197 11.01 27.29 -2.94
N LYS A 198 11.73 27.23 -1.81
CA LYS A 198 12.79 28.19 -1.47
C LYS A 198 13.96 28.13 -2.44
N HIS A 199 14.44 26.92 -2.78
CA HIS A 199 15.68 26.75 -3.56
C HIS A 199 15.45 26.64 -5.06
N TYR A 200 14.31 26.09 -5.48
CA TYR A 200 14.04 25.78 -6.90
C TYR A 200 12.77 26.42 -7.45
N GLY A 201 12.08 27.25 -6.67
CA GLY A 201 10.82 27.86 -7.10
C GLY A 201 9.67 26.87 -7.33
N ILE A 202 9.84 25.59 -7.00
CA ILE A 202 8.85 24.54 -7.27
C ILE A 202 7.67 24.66 -6.30
N SER A 203 6.52 25.08 -6.79
CA SER A 203 5.27 25.16 -6.03
C SER A 203 4.07 25.33 -6.99
N PRO A 204 2.97 24.55 -6.82
CA PRO A 204 2.77 23.50 -5.83
C PRO A 204 3.45 22.17 -6.20
N VAL A 205 3.84 21.38 -5.21
CA VAL A 205 4.24 19.97 -5.37
C VAL A 205 3.01 19.10 -5.15
N GLN A 206 2.51 18.46 -6.21
CA GLN A 206 1.30 17.63 -6.19
C GLN A 206 1.64 16.16 -6.49
N ASN A 207 0.85 15.24 -5.94
CA ASN A 207 0.97 13.79 -6.14
C ASN A 207 2.34 13.21 -5.76
N TYR A 208 3.01 13.84 -4.80
CA TYR A 208 4.22 13.35 -4.16
C TYR A 208 3.97 13.05 -2.69
N GLU A 209 4.63 12.02 -2.19
CA GLU A 209 4.68 11.66 -0.77
C GLU A 209 6.09 11.81 -0.22
N THR A 210 6.19 12.29 1.02
CA THR A 210 7.46 12.31 1.74
C THR A 210 7.68 10.96 2.41
N CYS A 211 8.72 10.27 1.99
CA CYS A 211 9.13 8.98 2.49
C CYS A 211 10.34 9.12 3.41
N HIS A 212 10.42 8.30 4.46
CA HIS A 212 11.62 8.16 5.28
C HIS A 212 12.52 7.09 4.65
N VAL A 213 13.80 7.43 4.49
CA VAL A 213 14.78 6.57 3.81
C VAL A 213 15.14 5.36 4.67
N TRP A 214 15.19 5.54 6.00
CA TRP A 214 15.39 4.45 6.95
C TRP A 214 14.07 4.07 7.64
N PRO A 215 13.71 2.78 7.67
CA PRO A 215 12.51 2.30 8.34
C PRO A 215 12.51 2.69 9.82
N MET A 216 11.31 2.89 10.37
CA MET A 216 11.08 3.20 11.79
C MET A 216 11.65 4.54 12.30
N THR A 217 12.54 5.19 11.57
CA THR A 217 13.13 6.49 11.95
C THR A 217 12.10 7.62 12.04
N CYS A 218 10.93 7.44 11.46
CA CYS A 218 9.81 8.37 11.63
C CYS A 218 9.32 8.48 13.10
N TYR A 219 9.62 7.50 13.95
CA TYR A 219 9.26 7.50 15.36
C TYR A 219 10.36 8.11 16.27
N ASP A 220 11.52 8.45 15.70
CA ASP A 220 12.62 9.08 16.43
C ASP A 220 12.66 10.58 16.16
N VAL A 221 12.71 11.36 17.25
CA VAL A 221 12.76 12.83 17.20
C VAL A 221 14.03 13.36 16.52
N ARG A 222 15.11 12.59 16.53
CA ARG A 222 16.38 12.95 15.87
C ARG A 222 16.26 12.89 14.34
N TYR A 223 15.39 11.99 13.81
CA TYR A 223 15.41 11.61 12.41
C TYR A 223 14.13 11.95 11.64
N HIS A 224 12.98 12.12 12.35
CA HIS A 224 11.68 12.32 11.69
C HIS A 224 11.64 13.49 10.70
N THR A 225 12.36 14.58 10.99
CA THR A 225 12.44 15.75 10.11
C THR A 225 13.87 16.06 9.64
N CYS A 226 14.78 15.10 9.75
CA CYS A 226 16.13 15.20 9.20
C CYS A 226 16.07 15.13 7.66
N PHE A 227 16.60 16.15 6.96
CA PHE A 227 16.52 16.22 5.50
C PHE A 227 17.22 15.08 4.78
N ALA A 228 18.33 14.57 5.31
CA ALA A 228 19.00 13.41 4.75
C ALA A 228 18.18 12.11 4.85
N ASN A 229 17.20 12.07 5.77
CA ASN A 229 16.29 10.96 5.94
C ASN A 229 14.99 11.10 5.13
N LEU A 230 14.84 12.16 4.36
CA LEU A 230 13.59 12.47 3.66
C LEU A 230 13.78 12.53 2.15
N VAL A 231 12.89 11.87 1.42
CA VAL A 231 12.79 11.95 -0.02
C VAL A 231 11.33 12.12 -0.43
N LEU A 232 11.06 12.91 -1.45
CA LEU A 232 9.75 12.99 -2.08
C LEU A 232 9.71 12.05 -3.27
N LEU A 233 8.76 11.12 -3.27
CA LEU A 233 8.51 10.19 -4.38
C LEU A 233 7.10 10.40 -4.93
N PRO A 234 6.88 10.19 -6.26
CA PRO A 234 5.54 10.10 -6.80
C PRO A 234 4.71 9.05 -6.04
N ARG A 235 3.44 9.37 -5.75
CA ARG A 235 2.54 8.49 -4.97
C ARG A 235 2.44 7.07 -5.51
N GLU A 236 2.49 6.95 -6.84
CA GLU A 236 2.36 5.69 -7.55
C GLU A 236 3.48 4.70 -7.21
N ILE A 237 4.65 5.20 -6.81
CA ILE A 237 5.84 4.39 -6.50
C ILE A 237 6.38 4.61 -5.08
N ALA A 238 5.76 5.49 -4.29
CA ALA A 238 6.22 5.82 -2.93
C ALA A 238 6.28 4.59 -2.01
N ALA A 239 5.33 3.66 -2.15
CA ALA A 239 5.31 2.42 -1.37
C ALA A 239 6.56 1.52 -1.58
N LEU A 240 7.30 1.70 -2.66
CA LEU A 240 8.55 0.96 -2.89
C LEU A 240 9.62 1.28 -1.85
N SER A 241 9.62 2.49 -1.27
CA SER A 241 10.54 2.87 -0.19
C SER A 241 10.36 2.03 1.07
N ASP A 242 9.10 1.63 1.37
CA ASP A 242 8.78 0.86 2.57
C ASP A 242 8.84 -0.66 2.32
N HIS A 243 8.51 -1.13 1.12
CA HIS A 243 8.27 -2.53 0.83
C HIS A 243 9.34 -3.21 -0.02
N SER A 244 10.19 -2.46 -0.74
CA SER A 244 11.30 -3.02 -1.52
C SER A 244 12.65 -2.80 -0.83
N GLU A 245 13.25 -3.87 -0.32
CA GLU A 245 14.60 -3.80 0.27
C GLU A 245 15.64 -3.30 -0.75
N ARG A 246 15.50 -3.72 -2.01
CA ARG A 246 16.37 -3.27 -3.12
C ARG A 246 16.29 -1.75 -3.32
N ILE A 247 15.08 -1.18 -3.36
CA ILE A 247 14.88 0.26 -3.53
C ILE A 247 15.32 1.02 -2.28
N ARG A 248 15.06 0.48 -1.10
CA ARG A 248 15.52 1.07 0.16
C ARG A 248 17.04 1.23 0.18
N LYS A 249 17.81 0.19 -0.18
CA LYS A 249 19.27 0.27 -0.27
C LYS A 249 19.75 1.34 -1.27
N VAL A 250 19.06 1.48 -2.39
CA VAL A 250 19.34 2.55 -3.38
C VAL A 250 19.13 3.94 -2.80
N LEU A 251 18.01 4.16 -2.08
CA LEU A 251 17.71 5.43 -1.43
C LEU A 251 18.68 5.74 -0.27
N GLN A 252 19.02 4.73 0.54
CA GLN A 252 19.98 4.86 1.64
C GLN A 252 21.36 5.25 1.13
N TYR A 253 21.85 4.57 0.09
CA TYR A 253 23.13 4.94 -0.50
C TYR A 253 23.08 6.33 -1.14
N ARG A 254 21.98 6.72 -1.78
CA ARG A 254 21.82 8.08 -2.33
C ARG A 254 21.86 9.15 -1.24
N ALA A 255 21.17 8.93 -0.13
CA ALA A 255 21.22 9.84 1.01
C ALA A 255 22.65 9.99 1.57
N PHE A 256 23.38 8.88 1.69
CA PHE A 256 24.77 8.89 2.10
C PHE A 256 25.66 9.62 1.09
N GLU A 257 25.49 9.36 -0.20
CA GLU A 257 26.25 10.04 -1.27
C GLU A 257 26.04 11.56 -1.30
N VAL A 258 24.78 12.02 -1.05
CA VAL A 258 24.42 13.46 -1.11
C VAL A 258 24.77 14.20 0.18
N PHE A 259 24.51 13.57 1.33
CA PHE A 259 24.57 14.24 2.63
C PHE A 259 25.72 13.77 3.53
N GLY A 260 26.43 12.70 3.17
CA GLY A 260 27.42 12.07 4.05
C GLY A 260 26.83 11.53 5.35
N TRP A 261 25.53 11.18 5.36
CA TRP A 261 24.77 10.95 6.58
C TRP A 261 24.01 9.62 6.56
N TYR A 262 23.93 8.99 7.72
CA TYR A 262 23.06 7.85 8.04
C TYR A 262 22.77 7.85 9.55
N PRO A 263 21.72 7.16 10.06
CA PRO A 263 21.42 7.07 11.48
C PRO A 263 22.56 6.44 12.27
N GLU A 264 22.82 6.92 13.50
CA GLU A 264 23.90 6.46 14.36
C GLU A 264 23.86 4.95 14.66
N GLU A 265 22.65 4.37 14.66
CA GLU A 265 22.44 2.95 14.97
C GLU A 265 22.56 2.04 13.73
N GLU A 266 22.73 2.61 12.56
CA GLU A 266 22.82 1.88 11.28
C GLU A 266 24.27 1.79 10.80
N ALA A 267 24.54 0.79 9.97
CA ALA A 267 25.83 0.69 9.29
C ALA A 267 25.91 1.66 8.11
N GLU A 268 27.14 2.09 7.78
CA GLU A 268 27.38 2.90 6.58
C GLU A 268 26.84 2.22 5.33
N PRO A 269 26.02 2.91 4.53
CA PRO A 269 25.41 2.34 3.34
C PRO A 269 26.46 1.92 2.29
N VAL A 270 26.33 0.69 1.80
CA VAL A 270 27.17 0.16 0.72
C VAL A 270 26.47 0.39 -0.62
N LYS A 271 27.24 0.79 -1.63
CA LYS A 271 26.73 1.03 -2.99
C LYS A 271 26.14 -0.25 -3.57
N PRO A 272 24.81 -0.26 -3.90
CA PRO A 272 24.19 -1.43 -4.53
C PRO A 272 24.67 -1.62 -5.98
N ASP A 273 24.73 -2.88 -6.45
CA ASP A 273 25.12 -3.21 -7.84
C ASP A 273 24.22 -2.54 -8.88
N ASN A 274 22.92 -2.37 -8.55
CA ASN A 274 21.93 -1.73 -9.40
C ASN A 274 21.76 -0.23 -9.13
N TYR A 275 22.75 0.42 -8.52
CA TYR A 275 22.67 1.84 -8.21
C TYR A 275 22.67 2.68 -9.49
N PRO A 276 21.65 3.56 -9.67
CA PRO A 276 21.56 4.40 -10.86
C PRO A 276 22.74 5.39 -10.97
N THR A 277 23.28 5.55 -12.16
CA THR A 277 24.35 6.53 -12.44
C THR A 277 23.83 7.95 -12.60
N GLU A 278 22.58 8.10 -13.00
CA GLU A 278 21.94 9.40 -13.24
C GLU A 278 20.76 9.58 -12.31
N TRP A 279 20.69 10.73 -11.68
CA TRP A 279 19.61 11.15 -10.79
C TRP A 279 19.00 12.46 -11.28
N LEU A 280 17.71 12.63 -11.03
CA LEU A 280 17.05 13.90 -11.27
C LEU A 280 17.77 15.00 -10.49
N THR A 281 18.29 15.96 -11.21
CA THR A 281 18.93 17.17 -10.66
C THR A 281 17.97 18.34 -10.87
N LEU A 282 17.68 19.07 -9.80
CA LEU A 282 16.91 20.30 -9.87
C LEU A 282 17.89 21.45 -10.10
N GLU A 283 17.68 22.21 -11.14
CA GLU A 283 18.45 23.42 -11.43
C GLU A 283 17.78 24.63 -10.77
N ASN A 284 18.62 25.61 -10.35
CA ASN A 284 18.16 26.88 -9.75
C ASN A 284 17.65 27.85 -10.80
#